data_eafb9520e222f1ab9d0cd40b2be1af51
#
_entry.id   eafb9520e222f1ab9d0cd40b2be1af51
#
_cell.length_a   1.000
_cell.length_b   1.000
_cell.length_c   1.000
_cell.angle_alpha   90.00
_cell.angle_beta   90.00
_cell.angle_gamma   90.00
#
_symmetry.space_group_name_H-M   'P 1'
#
loop_
_entity.id
_entity.type
_entity.pdbx_description
1 polymer ?
#
loop_
_entity_poly.entity_id
_entity_poly.type
_entity_poly.pdbx_seq_one_letter_code
_entity_poly.pdbx_strand_id
1 'polypeptide(L)'
;MNNIKCACGHENPEGTVLCGNCGRPLTAEAENQKMVDMRYEGSARRSQTYNKTVIDKIWNFFSSVRVGIWLIVIILVADAIGTILPQVLYVPATTESDIAAYYERVYGTFGKLYYQLGLSDLYGSWWFQTLIGMLGISLIVASLDRVIPLYKSLKKQRTRRHESFMKRQRLYGVGENHLKEETFVKSEEKLKALRYNVKRENGALLAEKGRFSRWGPYVNHAGLIIFLGAVMLRSLPGFYVDETMWIREGETRVIPETGGYYLESKEFTLETYDKGQTDEVFGEAIERVGTIASNYQTDVVLYKNPENALPGDTKNLKEVKKESIQVNQPLKFDGFAVYQMDFRLDELKTMNFNLINKQTEESLGDVSIDLIDPKNQYDLGEGTSVELLGYYPDFSGFENGEPQTKSPLPNNPAFLIKMITPDTPEGETSFVAIKQTVEPLGENEYKLAFKNVETRDVSGLTIRKDKTL
;
A
#
# COMPACT_ATOMS: atom_id res chain seq x y z
N MET A 1 44.09 -9.38 53.06
CA MET A 1 43.33 -8.41 52.24
C MET A 1 41.99 -8.25 52.92
N ASN A 2 41.69 -7.06 53.42
CA ASN A 2 40.40 -6.82 54.09
C ASN A 2 39.31 -6.63 53.07
N ASN A 3 38.38 -7.57 52.97
CA ASN A 3 37.22 -7.43 52.09
C ASN A 3 36.14 -6.56 52.76
N ILE A 4 35.54 -5.64 52.02
CA ILE A 4 34.45 -4.80 52.50
C ILE A 4 33.13 -5.49 52.18
N LYS A 5 32.34 -5.84 53.21
CA LYS A 5 31.05 -6.48 53.05
C LYS A 5 29.94 -5.47 52.85
N CYS A 6 29.25 -5.54 51.72
CA CYS A 6 28.11 -4.71 51.44
C CYS A 6 26.86 -5.14 52.19
N ALA A 7 25.91 -4.25 52.46
CA ALA A 7 24.62 -4.57 53.05
C ALA A 7 23.80 -5.61 52.26
N CYS A 8 24.13 -5.84 50.98
CA CYS A 8 23.53 -6.93 50.16
C CYS A 8 24.18 -8.30 50.37
N GLY A 9 25.17 -8.39 51.29
CA GLY A 9 25.90 -9.62 51.61
C GLY A 9 27.09 -9.92 50.69
N HIS A 10 27.34 -9.15 49.64
CA HIS A 10 28.46 -9.33 48.72
C HIS A 10 29.76 -8.81 49.28
N GLU A 11 30.83 -9.59 49.21
CA GLU A 11 32.18 -9.21 49.63
C GLU A 11 32.93 -8.56 48.47
N ASN A 12 33.42 -7.34 48.68
CA ASN A 12 34.14 -6.54 47.69
C ASN A 12 35.60 -6.37 48.11
N PRO A 13 36.56 -6.37 47.21
CA PRO A 13 37.95 -6.07 47.49
C PRO A 13 38.15 -4.69 48.12
N GLU A 14 39.14 -4.54 49.00
CA GLU A 14 39.52 -3.25 49.59
C GLU A 14 39.78 -2.22 48.50
N GLY A 15 39.26 -1.00 48.69
CA GLY A 15 39.35 0.10 47.70
C GLY A 15 38.22 0.08 46.65
N THR A 16 37.26 -0.83 46.73
CA THR A 16 36.08 -0.83 45.87
C THR A 16 35.12 0.29 46.29
N VAL A 17 34.81 1.21 45.40
CA VAL A 17 33.99 2.40 45.67
C VAL A 17 32.49 2.06 45.58
N LEU A 18 32.10 1.16 44.70
CA LEU A 18 30.72 0.69 44.49
C LEU A 18 30.66 -0.83 44.57
N CYS A 19 29.64 -1.39 45.23
CA CYS A 19 29.46 -2.81 45.35
C CYS A 19 29.32 -3.48 43.97
N GLY A 20 30.13 -4.50 43.67
CA GLY A 20 30.13 -5.22 42.40
C GLY A 20 28.82 -5.95 42.09
N ASN A 21 28.01 -6.26 43.12
CA ASN A 21 26.74 -6.98 42.95
C ASN A 21 25.53 -6.05 42.88
N CYS A 22 25.39 -5.09 43.83
CA CYS A 22 24.18 -4.26 43.92
C CYS A 22 24.41 -2.79 43.55
N GLY A 23 25.66 -2.36 43.27
CA GLY A 23 26.00 -0.99 42.91
C GLY A 23 25.87 0.05 44.02
N ARG A 24 25.62 -0.36 45.29
CA ARG A 24 25.59 0.58 46.41
C ARG A 24 26.98 1.20 46.67
N PRO A 25 27.05 2.50 47.01
CA PRO A 25 28.30 3.07 47.43
C PRO A 25 28.81 2.37 48.69
N LEU A 26 30.12 2.12 48.72
CA LEU A 26 30.84 1.47 49.85
C LEU A 26 31.69 2.45 50.62
N THR A 27 31.83 3.70 50.12
CA THR A 27 32.60 4.77 50.75
C THR A 27 31.74 6.03 50.86
N ALA A 28 31.95 6.85 51.91
CA ALA A 28 31.25 8.09 52.14
C ALA A 28 31.42 9.11 51.00
N GLU A 29 32.57 9.08 50.31
CA GLU A 29 32.83 9.93 49.14
C GLU A 29 31.96 9.55 47.93
N ALA A 30 31.66 8.26 47.77
CA ALA A 30 30.82 7.76 46.71
C ALA A 30 29.32 8.01 46.97
N GLU A 31 28.91 8.17 48.19
CA GLU A 31 27.54 8.46 48.61
C GLU A 31 27.12 9.88 48.22
N ASN A 32 28.06 10.82 48.21
CA ASN A 32 27.85 12.23 47.86
C ASN A 32 28.08 12.55 46.37
N GLN A 33 28.56 11.61 45.57
CA GLN A 33 28.73 11.78 44.12
C GLN A 33 27.45 11.49 43.38
N LYS A 34 27.05 12.43 42.49
CA LYS A 34 25.95 12.20 41.53
C LYS A 34 26.23 10.95 40.69
N MET A 35 25.42 9.90 40.87
CA MET A 35 25.60 8.67 40.13
C MET A 35 25.58 8.91 38.64
N VAL A 36 26.71 8.67 37.99
CA VAL A 36 26.81 8.70 36.53
C VAL A 36 26.15 7.44 35.96
N ASP A 37 25.13 7.64 35.15
CA ASP A 37 24.49 6.55 34.42
C ASP A 37 25.49 5.97 33.40
N MET A 38 26.18 4.90 33.79
CA MET A 38 27.18 4.23 32.98
C MET A 38 26.49 3.17 32.11
N ARG A 39 25.79 3.61 31.09
CA ARG A 39 25.36 2.71 30.02
C ARG A 39 26.54 2.42 29.10
N TYR A 40 27.08 1.24 29.20
CA TYR A 40 28.15 0.75 28.32
C TYR A 40 27.62 -0.31 27.39
N GLU A 41 28.17 -0.36 26.17
CA GLU A 41 27.80 -1.41 25.22
C GLU A 41 27.88 -2.81 25.88
N GLY A 42 26.76 -3.44 26.03
CA GLY A 42 26.61 -4.87 26.30
C GLY A 42 26.46 -5.31 27.75
N SER A 43 26.74 -4.54 28.80
CA SER A 43 26.66 -5.08 30.16
C SER A 43 26.61 -4.10 31.36
N ALA A 44 26.24 -2.84 31.18
CA ALA A 44 26.04 -1.97 32.34
C ALA A 44 24.79 -2.40 33.10
N ARG A 45 24.97 -3.06 34.23
CA ARG A 45 23.88 -3.29 35.16
C ARG A 45 23.55 -1.97 35.84
N ARG A 46 22.34 -1.44 35.61
CA ARG A 46 21.79 -0.36 36.45
C ARG A 46 21.82 -0.84 37.89
N SER A 47 22.20 0.04 38.79
CA SER A 47 22.12 -0.22 40.23
C SER A 47 20.72 -0.71 40.60
N GLN A 48 20.61 -1.82 41.33
CA GLN A 48 19.35 -2.36 41.81
C GLN A 48 18.61 -1.40 42.78
N THR A 49 19.26 -0.35 43.23
CA THR A 49 18.70 0.67 44.12
C THR A 49 17.91 1.76 43.38
N TYR A 50 17.92 1.78 42.02
CA TYR A 50 17.16 2.75 41.25
C TYR A 50 15.71 2.30 41.06
N ASN A 51 14.77 3.05 41.64
CA ASN A 51 13.35 2.86 41.39
C ASN A 51 13.01 3.30 39.96
N LYS A 52 12.73 2.34 39.10
CA LYS A 52 12.37 2.60 37.72
C LYS A 52 11.01 3.28 37.62
N THR A 53 10.98 4.48 37.09
CA THR A 53 9.74 5.18 36.76
C THR A 53 9.01 4.44 35.60
N VAL A 54 7.74 4.77 35.36
CA VAL A 54 6.99 4.24 34.21
C VAL A 54 7.69 4.59 32.89
N ILE A 55 8.23 5.81 32.79
CA ILE A 55 8.99 6.28 31.63
C ILE A 55 10.23 5.40 31.40
N ASP A 56 10.96 5.06 32.47
CA ASP A 56 12.12 4.16 32.35
C ASP A 56 11.74 2.76 31.88
N LYS A 57 10.57 2.26 32.28
CA LYS A 57 10.08 0.95 31.83
C LYS A 57 9.77 0.97 30.34
N ILE A 58 9.07 2.00 29.88
CA ILE A 58 8.73 2.21 28.46
C ILE A 58 10.03 2.37 27.64
N TRP A 59 10.94 3.21 28.09
CA TRP A 59 12.23 3.41 27.41
C TRP A 59 13.03 2.12 27.31
N ASN A 60 13.12 1.35 28.41
CA ASN A 60 13.85 0.08 28.42
C ASN A 60 13.18 -0.99 27.54
N PHE A 61 11.86 -0.97 27.40
CA PHE A 61 11.13 -1.83 26.50
C PHE A 61 11.54 -1.55 25.04
N PHE A 62 11.42 -0.30 24.60
CA PHE A 62 11.73 0.08 23.22
C PHE A 62 13.24 0.07 22.90
N SER A 63 14.12 0.28 23.89
CA SER A 63 15.58 0.17 23.67
C SER A 63 16.09 -1.26 23.57
N SER A 64 15.23 -2.25 23.87
CA SER A 64 15.59 -3.67 23.88
C SER A 64 15.67 -4.23 22.46
N VAL A 65 16.84 -4.77 22.09
CA VAL A 65 17.04 -5.46 20.78
C VAL A 65 16.08 -6.63 20.61
N ARG A 66 15.76 -7.34 21.70
CA ARG A 66 14.84 -8.47 21.65
C ARG A 66 13.43 -8.04 21.23
N VAL A 67 12.96 -6.91 21.78
CA VAL A 67 11.65 -6.35 21.39
C VAL A 67 11.66 -5.94 19.94
N GLY A 68 12.71 -5.25 19.46
CA GLY A 68 12.84 -4.89 18.05
C GLY A 68 12.81 -6.11 17.11
N ILE A 69 13.52 -7.19 17.47
CA ILE A 69 13.52 -8.43 16.67
C ILE A 69 12.12 -9.06 16.65
N TRP A 70 11.43 -9.14 17.80
CA TRP A 70 10.08 -9.70 17.85
C TRP A 70 9.07 -8.88 17.05
N LEU A 71 9.17 -7.53 17.08
CA LEU A 71 8.33 -6.67 16.25
C LEU A 71 8.54 -6.97 14.75
N ILE A 72 9.80 -7.10 14.32
CA ILE A 72 10.10 -7.45 12.92
C ILE A 72 9.50 -8.82 12.56
N VAL A 73 9.67 -9.82 13.41
CA VAL A 73 9.14 -11.18 13.16
C VAL A 73 7.61 -11.16 13.06
N ILE A 74 6.93 -10.43 13.96
CA ILE A 74 5.46 -10.32 13.93
C ILE A 74 4.99 -9.62 12.65
N ILE A 75 5.66 -8.54 12.23
CA ILE A 75 5.35 -7.81 11.00
C ILE A 75 5.54 -8.74 9.79
N LEU A 76 6.67 -9.46 9.70
CA LEU A 76 6.92 -10.40 8.60
C LEU A 76 5.90 -11.54 8.54
N VAL A 77 5.45 -12.05 9.68
CA VAL A 77 4.39 -13.07 9.72
C VAL A 77 3.06 -12.48 9.27
N ALA A 78 2.73 -11.26 9.69
CA ALA A 78 1.52 -10.58 9.25
C ALA A 78 1.54 -10.32 7.73
N ASP A 79 2.66 -9.85 7.17
CA ASP A 79 2.86 -9.68 5.74
C ASP A 79 2.68 -10.99 4.98
N ALA A 80 3.30 -12.08 5.46
CA ALA A 80 3.17 -13.39 4.84
C ALA A 80 1.71 -13.87 4.82
N ILE A 81 0.98 -13.69 5.92
CA ILE A 81 -0.46 -14.05 5.98
C ILE A 81 -1.27 -13.12 5.07
N GLY A 82 -0.97 -11.81 5.04
CA GLY A 82 -1.65 -10.83 4.21
C GLY A 82 -1.50 -11.06 2.71
N THR A 83 -0.51 -11.86 2.27
CA THR A 83 -0.31 -12.21 0.85
C THR A 83 -0.99 -13.52 0.43
N ILE A 84 -1.60 -14.28 1.37
CA ILE A 84 -2.24 -15.57 1.05
C ILE A 84 -3.51 -15.37 0.20
N LEU A 85 -4.33 -14.38 0.55
CA LEU A 85 -5.54 -14.01 -0.20
C LEU A 85 -5.37 -12.65 -0.86
N PRO A 86 -6.11 -12.36 -1.96
CA PRO A 86 -6.06 -11.06 -2.60
C PRO A 86 -6.40 -9.94 -1.61
N GLN A 87 -5.70 -8.82 -1.71
CA GLN A 87 -6.07 -7.61 -0.99
C GLN A 87 -7.32 -6.96 -1.60
N VAL A 88 -8.03 -6.15 -0.84
CA VAL A 88 -9.29 -5.48 -1.24
C VAL A 88 -9.17 -4.80 -2.59
N LEU A 89 -8.02 -4.19 -2.90
CA LEU A 89 -7.77 -3.51 -4.17
C LEU A 89 -7.97 -4.42 -5.41
N TYR A 90 -7.78 -5.73 -5.25
CA TYR A 90 -7.90 -6.72 -6.34
C TYR A 90 -9.23 -7.48 -6.32
N VAL A 91 -10.14 -7.13 -5.40
CA VAL A 91 -11.46 -7.78 -5.29
C VAL A 91 -12.46 -7.04 -6.18
N PRO A 92 -13.19 -7.74 -7.07
CA PRO A 92 -14.19 -7.11 -7.94
C PRO A 92 -15.50 -6.78 -7.20
N ALA A 93 -15.41 -5.94 -6.19
CA ALA A 93 -16.54 -5.49 -5.37
C ALA A 93 -16.38 -4.00 -5.04
N THR A 94 -17.49 -3.27 -4.97
CA THR A 94 -17.50 -1.81 -4.84
C THR A 94 -17.97 -1.31 -3.47
N THR A 95 -18.69 -2.14 -2.71
CA THR A 95 -19.16 -1.79 -1.37
C THR A 95 -18.50 -2.68 -0.31
N GLU A 96 -18.40 -2.18 0.93
CA GLU A 96 -17.81 -2.96 2.03
C GLU A 96 -18.58 -4.26 2.30
N SER A 97 -19.91 -4.26 2.15
CA SER A 97 -20.74 -5.45 2.28
C SER A 97 -20.44 -6.49 1.21
N ASP A 98 -20.23 -6.05 -0.04
CA ASP A 98 -19.91 -6.93 -1.16
C ASP A 98 -18.51 -7.54 -1.01
N ILE A 99 -17.56 -6.76 -0.49
CA ILE A 99 -16.21 -7.23 -0.19
C ILE A 99 -16.25 -8.33 0.87
N ALA A 100 -16.96 -8.10 1.98
CA ALA A 100 -17.12 -9.08 3.04
C ALA A 100 -17.78 -10.38 2.52
N ALA A 101 -18.87 -10.22 1.76
CA ALA A 101 -19.58 -11.34 1.13
C ALA A 101 -18.71 -12.09 0.10
N TYR A 102 -17.86 -11.39 -0.64
CA TYR A 102 -16.90 -12.00 -1.58
C TYR A 102 -15.96 -12.95 -0.85
N TYR A 103 -15.30 -12.49 0.24
CA TYR A 103 -14.36 -13.34 0.98
C TYR A 103 -15.05 -14.55 1.61
N GLU A 104 -16.26 -14.37 2.15
CA GLU A 104 -17.03 -15.47 2.73
C GLU A 104 -17.49 -16.48 1.66
N ARG A 105 -17.95 -16.01 0.49
CA ARG A 105 -18.42 -16.84 -0.61
C ARG A 105 -17.29 -17.63 -1.28
N VAL A 106 -16.13 -16.99 -1.51
CA VAL A 106 -15.03 -17.59 -2.29
C VAL A 106 -14.14 -18.46 -1.42
N TYR A 107 -13.90 -18.04 -0.17
CA TYR A 107 -12.93 -18.69 0.73
C TYR A 107 -13.57 -19.26 2.01
N GLY A 108 -14.90 -19.25 2.10
CA GLY A 108 -15.65 -19.81 3.23
C GLY A 108 -15.34 -19.12 4.57
N THR A 109 -15.41 -19.89 5.65
CA THR A 109 -15.18 -19.38 7.02
C THR A 109 -13.78 -18.78 7.20
N PHE A 110 -12.77 -19.31 6.50
CA PHE A 110 -11.42 -18.73 6.52
C PHE A 110 -11.40 -17.32 5.91
N GLY A 111 -12.06 -17.12 4.77
CA GLY A 111 -12.19 -15.80 4.14
C GLY A 111 -12.91 -14.79 5.04
N LYS A 112 -13.96 -15.21 5.72
CA LYS A 112 -14.67 -14.39 6.69
C LYS A 112 -13.76 -13.92 7.85
N LEU A 113 -13.00 -14.85 8.44
CA LEU A 113 -12.06 -14.54 9.51
C LEU A 113 -10.94 -13.62 9.03
N TYR A 114 -10.41 -13.87 7.82
CA TYR A 114 -9.39 -13.06 7.19
C TYR A 114 -9.84 -11.60 7.02
N TYR A 115 -11.06 -11.40 6.53
CA TYR A 115 -11.67 -10.07 6.40
C TYR A 115 -11.88 -9.40 7.77
N GLN A 116 -12.44 -10.11 8.75
CA GLN A 116 -12.71 -9.57 10.09
C GLN A 116 -11.43 -9.16 10.84
N LEU A 117 -10.31 -9.83 10.59
CA LEU A 117 -9.01 -9.47 11.17
C LEU A 117 -8.35 -8.28 10.44
N GLY A 118 -8.96 -7.74 9.38
CA GLY A 118 -8.41 -6.66 8.58
C GLY A 118 -7.20 -7.06 7.75
N LEU A 119 -7.01 -8.37 7.51
CA LEU A 119 -5.91 -8.90 6.69
C LEU A 119 -6.15 -8.64 5.19
N SER A 120 -7.40 -8.42 4.80
CA SER A 120 -7.80 -8.03 3.44
C SER A 120 -7.34 -6.61 3.05
N ASP A 121 -7.19 -5.73 4.03
CA ASP A 121 -6.54 -4.42 3.91
C ASP A 121 -5.47 -4.29 4.98
N LEU A 122 -4.45 -5.16 4.89
CA LEU A 122 -3.40 -5.27 5.89
C LEU A 122 -2.72 -3.94 6.17
N TYR A 123 -2.31 -3.26 5.10
CA TYR A 123 -1.52 -2.03 5.20
C TYR A 123 -2.34 -0.82 5.68
N GLY A 124 -3.67 -0.82 5.45
CA GLY A 124 -4.62 0.17 5.98
C GLY A 124 -5.06 -0.13 7.41
N SER A 125 -4.87 -1.38 7.91
CA SER A 125 -5.35 -1.78 9.23
C SER A 125 -4.63 -1.04 10.37
N TRP A 126 -5.42 -0.56 11.35
CA TRP A 126 -4.91 0.22 12.50
C TRP A 126 -3.86 -0.54 13.34
N TRP A 127 -4.04 -1.86 13.50
CA TRP A 127 -3.14 -2.67 14.32
C TRP A 127 -1.79 -2.88 13.61
N PHE A 128 -1.77 -3.06 12.28
CA PHE A 128 -0.54 -3.20 11.52
C PHE A 128 0.24 -1.89 11.50
N GLN A 129 -0.45 -0.75 11.28
CA GLN A 129 0.17 0.57 11.38
C GLN A 129 0.73 0.85 12.78
N THR A 130 0.05 0.37 13.84
CA THR A 130 0.56 0.45 15.22
C THR A 130 1.85 -0.35 15.38
N LEU A 131 1.95 -1.56 14.81
CA LEU A 131 3.19 -2.36 14.82
C LEU A 131 4.35 -1.64 14.11
N ILE A 132 4.10 -1.06 12.95
CA ILE A 132 5.07 -0.24 12.21
C ILE A 132 5.51 0.96 13.05
N GLY A 133 4.58 1.67 13.68
CA GLY A 133 4.87 2.79 14.59
C GLY A 133 5.72 2.37 15.78
N MET A 134 5.40 1.24 16.42
CA MET A 134 6.19 0.68 17.52
C MET A 134 7.61 0.31 17.07
N LEU A 135 7.76 -0.25 15.87
CA LEU A 135 9.08 -0.54 15.30
C LEU A 135 9.88 0.74 15.08
N GLY A 136 9.27 1.79 14.52
CA GLY A 136 9.89 3.10 14.35
C GLY A 136 10.36 3.70 15.67
N ILE A 137 9.50 3.69 16.70
CA ILE A 137 9.85 4.15 18.05
C ILE A 137 11.01 3.31 18.63
N SER A 138 10.98 1.99 18.45
CA SER A 138 12.05 1.11 18.92
C SER A 138 13.39 1.44 18.25
N LEU A 139 13.40 1.70 16.94
CA LEU A 139 14.62 2.11 16.23
C LEU A 139 15.16 3.44 16.72
N ILE A 140 14.29 4.43 16.97
CA ILE A 140 14.69 5.75 17.51
C ILE A 140 15.30 5.58 18.89
N VAL A 141 14.58 4.95 19.82
CA VAL A 141 14.99 4.79 21.22
C VAL A 141 16.27 3.98 21.32
N ALA A 142 16.36 2.84 20.60
CA ALA A 142 17.55 2.01 20.56
C ALA A 142 18.77 2.72 19.96
N SER A 143 18.55 3.56 18.96
CA SER A 143 19.61 4.37 18.35
C SER A 143 20.11 5.45 19.30
N LEU A 144 19.24 6.22 19.93
CA LEU A 144 19.61 7.24 20.91
C LEU A 144 20.36 6.65 22.09
N ASP A 145 19.90 5.50 22.60
CA ASP A 145 20.51 4.82 23.75
C ASP A 145 21.97 4.38 23.49
N ARG A 146 22.35 4.21 22.22
CA ARG A 146 23.68 3.74 21.83
C ARG A 146 24.55 4.79 21.15
N VAL A 147 23.97 5.68 20.35
CA VAL A 147 24.69 6.75 19.64
C VAL A 147 25.39 7.68 20.63
N ILE A 148 24.70 8.09 21.71
CA ILE A 148 25.24 9.02 22.67
C ILE A 148 26.52 8.48 23.40
N PRO A 149 26.49 7.24 23.94
CA PRO A 149 27.71 6.63 24.50
C PRO A 149 28.80 6.43 23.45
N LEU A 150 28.45 5.98 22.25
CA LEU A 150 29.41 5.81 21.16
C LEU A 150 30.12 7.12 20.81
N TYR A 151 29.36 8.21 20.62
CA TYR A 151 29.91 9.53 20.34
C TYR A 151 30.88 9.97 21.43
N LYS A 152 30.47 9.84 22.73
CA LYS A 152 31.34 10.18 23.86
C LYS A 152 32.60 9.32 23.88
N SER A 153 32.51 8.02 23.63
CA SER A 153 33.66 7.11 23.62
C SER A 153 34.62 7.39 22.47
N LEU A 154 34.10 7.76 21.29
CA LEU A 154 34.93 8.14 20.14
C LEU A 154 35.59 9.52 20.31
N LYS A 155 34.93 10.47 21.00
CA LYS A 155 35.47 11.81 21.22
C LYS A 155 36.60 11.83 22.27
N LYS A 156 36.48 11.04 23.36
CA LYS A 156 37.41 11.01 24.48
C LYS A 156 38.06 9.62 24.57
N GLN A 157 38.94 9.30 23.62
CA GLN A 157 39.67 8.05 23.68
C GLN A 157 40.90 8.16 24.56
N ARG A 158 41.06 7.16 25.44
CA ARG A 158 42.24 7.04 26.32
C ARG A 158 43.34 6.26 25.57
N THR A 159 44.51 6.84 25.48
CA THR A 159 45.70 6.20 24.91
C THR A 159 46.16 5.03 25.76
N ARG A 160 46.13 5.21 27.09
CA ARG A 160 46.52 4.19 28.04
C ARG A 160 45.31 3.37 28.49
N ARG A 161 45.43 2.04 28.39
CA ARG A 161 44.38 1.10 28.77
C ARG A 161 44.84 0.20 29.90
N HIS A 162 43.90 -0.32 30.70
CA HIS A 162 44.22 -1.25 31.77
C HIS A 162 44.77 -2.57 31.20
N GLU A 163 45.68 -3.21 31.88
CA GLU A 163 46.36 -4.45 31.45
C GLU A 163 45.37 -5.57 31.13
N SER A 164 44.33 -5.76 31.96
CA SER A 164 43.30 -6.77 31.71
C SER A 164 42.47 -6.54 30.44
N PHE A 165 42.33 -5.27 30.01
CA PHE A 165 41.72 -4.94 28.71
C PHE A 165 42.63 -5.32 27.56
N MET A 166 43.93 -5.04 27.68
CA MET A 166 44.92 -5.38 26.64
C MET A 166 45.03 -6.90 26.46
N LYS A 167 45.11 -7.65 27.60
CA LYS A 167 45.17 -9.12 27.57
C LYS A 167 43.96 -9.81 26.93
N ARG A 168 42.79 -9.15 26.89
CA ARG A 168 41.55 -9.69 26.26
C ARG A 168 41.43 -9.34 24.78
N GLN A 169 42.40 -8.60 24.22
CA GLN A 169 42.36 -8.29 22.78
C GLN A 169 42.68 -9.54 21.96
N ARG A 170 42.13 -9.62 20.74
CA ARG A 170 42.35 -10.74 19.81
C ARG A 170 43.83 -10.95 19.47
N LEU A 171 44.55 -9.84 19.38
CA LEU A 171 46.01 -9.84 19.19
C LEU A 171 46.62 -9.11 20.39
N TYR A 172 47.40 -9.81 21.17
CA TYR A 172 48.08 -9.28 22.36
C TYR A 172 49.50 -9.83 22.37
N GLY A 173 50.45 -8.98 22.66
CA GLY A 173 51.86 -9.34 22.83
C GLY A 173 52.50 -8.55 23.94
N VAL A 174 53.46 -9.14 24.64
CA VAL A 174 54.28 -8.52 25.68
C VAL A 174 55.74 -8.66 25.25
N GLY A 175 56.46 -7.53 25.34
CA GLY A 175 57.89 -7.49 25.12
C GLY A 175 58.62 -7.04 26.38
N GLU A 176 59.79 -7.58 26.68
CA GLU A 176 60.59 -7.27 27.86
C GLU A 176 61.50 -6.05 27.67
N ASN A 177 61.64 -5.54 26.45
CA ASN A 177 62.49 -4.41 26.14
C ASN A 177 61.81 -3.06 26.36
N HIS A 178 62.44 -2.17 27.08
CA HIS A 178 62.10 -0.76 27.13
C HIS A 178 62.24 -0.15 25.73
N LEU A 179 61.15 0.19 25.09
CA LEU A 179 61.15 0.84 23.81
C LEU A 179 61.83 2.23 23.96
N LYS A 180 62.92 2.44 23.21
CA LYS A 180 63.57 3.74 23.13
C LYS A 180 62.63 4.75 22.45
N GLU A 181 62.78 6.03 22.80
CA GLU A 181 61.99 7.13 22.24
C GLU A 181 61.99 7.14 20.71
N GLU A 182 63.15 6.84 20.09
CA GLU A 182 63.28 6.75 18.66
C GLU A 182 62.39 5.68 18.01
N THR A 183 62.10 4.58 18.72
CA THR A 183 61.22 3.52 18.25
C THR A 183 59.77 3.94 18.23
N PHE A 184 59.36 4.75 19.26
CA PHE A 184 58.02 5.34 19.26
C PHE A 184 57.85 6.32 18.09
N VAL A 185 58.81 7.20 17.85
CA VAL A 185 58.77 8.18 16.75
C VAL A 185 58.67 7.47 15.41
N LYS A 186 59.54 6.49 15.14
CA LYS A 186 59.49 5.70 13.90
C LYS A 186 58.19 4.95 13.74
N SER A 187 57.63 4.41 14.82
CA SER A 187 56.34 3.70 14.79
C SER A 187 55.22 4.66 14.49
N GLU A 188 55.19 5.85 15.07
CA GLU A 188 54.22 6.90 14.83
C GLU A 188 54.23 7.35 13.37
N GLU A 189 55.43 7.64 12.82
CA GLU A 189 55.60 8.04 11.43
C GLU A 189 55.08 6.96 10.46
N LYS A 190 55.46 5.69 10.69
CA LYS A 190 55.01 4.57 9.88
C LYS A 190 53.45 4.40 9.92
N LEU A 191 52.84 4.55 11.11
CA LEU A 191 51.41 4.46 11.27
C LEU A 191 50.67 5.62 10.57
N LYS A 192 51.22 6.84 10.66
CA LYS A 192 50.73 8.01 9.93
C LYS A 192 50.82 7.82 8.42
N ALA A 193 51.91 7.30 7.92
CA ALA A 193 52.11 6.96 6.49
C ALA A 193 51.06 5.93 6.01
N LEU A 194 50.68 4.99 6.87
CA LEU A 194 49.60 4.01 6.61
C LEU A 194 48.18 4.59 6.80
N ARG A 195 48.04 5.90 6.98
CA ARG A 195 46.77 6.65 7.20
C ARG A 195 46.04 6.23 8.45
N TYR A 196 46.75 5.92 9.54
CA TYR A 196 46.17 5.82 10.87
C TYR A 196 46.08 7.21 11.51
N ASN A 197 44.98 7.44 12.28
CA ASN A 197 44.96 8.57 13.21
C ASN A 197 45.72 8.18 14.47
N VAL A 198 46.83 8.84 14.74
CA VAL A 198 47.74 8.48 15.83
C VAL A 198 47.66 9.52 16.92
N LYS A 199 47.45 9.06 18.15
CA LYS A 199 47.50 9.86 19.37
C LYS A 199 48.58 9.31 20.31
N ARG A 200 49.49 10.17 20.73
CA ARG A 200 50.57 9.82 21.66
C ARG A 200 50.35 10.60 22.98
N GLU A 201 50.45 9.91 24.11
CA GLU A 201 50.26 10.51 25.42
C GLU A 201 50.92 9.62 26.49
N ASN A 202 51.74 10.23 27.40
CA ASN A 202 52.35 9.56 28.56
C ASN A 202 52.98 8.19 28.25
N GLY A 203 53.83 8.10 27.22
CA GLY A 203 54.49 6.86 26.84
C GLY A 203 53.59 5.78 26.26
N ALA A 204 52.37 6.10 25.89
CA ALA A 204 51.43 5.22 25.19
C ALA A 204 51.08 5.77 23.81
N LEU A 205 50.89 4.89 22.83
CA LEU A 205 50.51 5.23 21.45
C LEU A 205 49.23 4.49 21.08
N LEU A 206 48.25 5.28 20.65
CA LEU A 206 46.98 4.77 20.10
C LEU A 206 46.90 5.10 18.62
N ALA A 207 46.76 4.11 17.78
CA ALA A 207 46.60 4.28 16.34
C ALA A 207 45.22 3.69 15.92
N GLU A 208 44.44 4.48 15.23
CA GLU A 208 43.08 4.11 14.81
C GLU A 208 42.91 4.32 13.31
N LYS A 209 42.19 3.40 12.67
CA LYS A 209 41.81 3.48 11.25
C LYS A 209 40.36 3.03 11.09
N GLY A 210 39.62 3.65 10.16
CA GLY A 210 38.27 3.21 9.83
C GLY A 210 37.20 3.54 10.91
N ARG A 211 37.40 4.55 11.74
CA ARG A 211 36.46 4.95 12.81
C ARG A 211 35.04 5.20 12.33
N PHE A 212 34.90 5.65 11.07
CA PHE A 212 33.59 5.92 10.47
C PHE A 212 32.72 4.67 10.36
N SER A 213 33.31 3.49 10.20
CA SER A 213 32.56 2.22 10.12
C SER A 213 31.68 1.94 11.33
N ARG A 214 32.04 2.49 12.50
CA ARG A 214 31.21 2.36 13.71
C ARG A 214 29.87 3.13 13.65
N TRP A 215 29.75 4.08 12.72
CA TRP A 215 28.51 4.83 12.48
C TRP A 215 27.56 4.11 11.51
N GLY A 216 28.04 3.10 10.79
CA GLY A 216 27.27 2.37 9.78
C GLY A 216 25.87 1.92 10.24
N PRO A 217 25.73 1.23 11.40
CA PRO A 217 24.41 0.84 11.91
C PRO A 217 23.45 2.02 12.11
N TYR A 218 23.96 3.16 12.57
CA TYR A 218 23.14 4.35 12.86
C TYR A 218 22.72 5.10 11.60
N VAL A 219 23.58 5.12 10.58
CA VAL A 219 23.23 5.64 9.25
C VAL A 219 22.11 4.80 8.65
N ASN A 220 22.23 3.46 8.76
CA ASN A 220 21.18 2.54 8.31
C ASN A 220 19.88 2.75 9.10
N HIS A 221 19.93 2.85 10.42
CA HIS A 221 18.76 3.12 11.23
C HIS A 221 18.12 4.48 10.90
N ALA A 222 18.90 5.52 10.64
CA ALA A 222 18.38 6.82 10.22
C ALA A 222 17.60 6.70 8.90
N GLY A 223 18.14 5.97 7.92
CA GLY A 223 17.44 5.69 6.67
C GLY A 223 16.13 4.94 6.88
N LEU A 224 16.14 3.90 7.74
CA LEU A 224 14.93 3.14 8.08
C LEU A 224 13.89 3.99 8.82
N ILE A 225 14.31 4.86 9.73
CA ILE A 225 13.39 5.77 10.45
C ILE A 225 12.72 6.73 9.49
N ILE A 226 13.48 7.31 8.55
CA ILE A 226 12.93 8.20 7.51
C ILE A 226 11.94 7.43 6.65
N PHE A 227 12.31 6.22 6.20
CA PHE A 227 11.44 5.37 5.39
C PHE A 227 10.13 5.01 6.11
N LEU A 228 10.20 4.54 7.36
CA LEU A 228 9.01 4.20 8.15
C LEU A 228 8.15 5.44 8.43
N GLY A 229 8.77 6.59 8.67
CA GLY A 229 8.07 7.86 8.83
C GLY A 229 7.31 8.24 7.56
N ALA A 230 7.92 8.09 6.38
CA ALA A 230 7.30 8.35 5.10
C ALA A 230 6.11 7.40 4.85
N VAL A 231 6.27 6.10 5.14
CA VAL A 231 5.18 5.11 5.04
C VAL A 231 4.00 5.48 5.94
N MET A 232 4.28 5.88 7.19
CA MET A 232 3.22 6.30 8.11
C MET A 232 2.52 7.60 7.69
N LEU A 233 3.24 8.53 7.02
CA LEU A 233 2.63 9.75 6.49
C LEU A 233 1.59 9.47 5.42
N ARG A 234 1.67 8.36 4.69
CA ARG A 234 0.65 7.95 3.70
C ARG A 234 -0.72 7.72 4.30
N SER A 235 -0.79 7.33 5.58
CA SER A 235 -2.06 7.14 6.29
C SER A 235 -2.73 8.47 6.69
N LEU A 236 -2.04 9.60 6.53
CA LEU A 236 -2.60 10.91 6.84
C LEU A 236 -3.33 11.49 5.62
N PRO A 237 -4.55 12.01 5.79
CA PRO A 237 -5.30 12.63 4.70
C PRO A 237 -4.49 13.70 3.98
N GLY A 238 -4.50 13.68 2.65
CA GLY A 238 -3.82 14.65 1.79
C GLY A 238 -2.32 14.40 1.54
N PHE A 239 -1.71 13.39 2.14
CA PHE A 239 -0.32 12.99 1.83
C PHE A 239 -0.26 11.95 0.73
N TYR A 240 -1.20 11.03 0.69
CA TYR A 240 -1.26 9.94 -0.28
C TYR A 240 -2.68 9.77 -0.82
N VAL A 241 -2.80 9.58 -2.12
CA VAL A 241 -4.03 9.20 -2.82
C VAL A 241 -3.65 8.07 -3.78
N ASP A 242 -4.43 7.01 -3.78
CA ASP A 242 -4.32 5.89 -4.72
C ASP A 242 -5.72 5.34 -4.95
N GLU A 243 -6.41 5.93 -5.95
CA GLU A 243 -7.80 5.65 -6.26
C GLU A 243 -7.91 5.04 -7.66
N THR A 244 -8.89 4.18 -7.85
CA THR A 244 -9.18 3.55 -9.14
C THR A 244 -10.42 4.16 -9.75
N MET A 245 -10.37 4.48 -11.03
CA MET A 245 -11.48 5.01 -11.79
C MET A 245 -11.64 4.24 -13.10
N TRP A 246 -12.84 3.70 -13.32
CA TRP A 246 -13.24 3.16 -14.62
C TRP A 246 -13.99 4.23 -15.39
N ILE A 247 -13.58 4.49 -16.62
CA ILE A 247 -14.18 5.50 -17.48
C ILE A 247 -14.43 4.93 -18.87
N ARG A 248 -15.62 5.18 -19.41
CA ARG A 248 -16.06 4.72 -20.71
C ARG A 248 -15.73 5.72 -21.79
N GLU A 249 -15.56 5.26 -23.00
CA GLU A 249 -15.45 6.19 -24.15
C GLU A 249 -16.64 7.13 -24.22
N GLY A 250 -16.37 8.40 -24.45
CA GLY A 250 -17.34 9.51 -24.48
C GLY A 250 -17.86 9.94 -23.11
N GLU A 251 -17.45 9.28 -22.00
CA GLU A 251 -17.87 9.63 -20.65
C GLU A 251 -16.98 10.73 -20.06
N THR A 252 -17.60 11.67 -19.32
CA THR A 252 -16.89 12.66 -18.50
C THR A 252 -17.18 12.38 -17.03
N ARG A 253 -16.13 12.10 -16.23
CA ARG A 253 -16.26 11.80 -14.81
C ARG A 253 -15.39 12.71 -13.96
N VAL A 254 -15.85 12.97 -12.73
CA VAL A 254 -15.03 13.62 -11.72
C VAL A 254 -13.86 12.69 -11.33
N ILE A 255 -12.66 13.26 -11.26
CA ILE A 255 -11.49 12.53 -10.77
C ILE A 255 -11.53 12.56 -9.24
N PRO A 256 -11.59 11.38 -8.57
CA PRO A 256 -11.63 11.30 -7.11
C PRO A 256 -10.50 12.09 -6.44
N GLU A 257 -10.77 12.66 -5.27
CA GLU A 257 -9.82 13.34 -4.38
C GLU A 257 -9.05 14.54 -4.99
N THR A 258 -9.45 15.02 -6.20
CA THR A 258 -8.72 16.10 -6.90
C THR A 258 -9.30 17.50 -6.67
N GLY A 259 -10.45 17.63 -6.00
CA GLY A 259 -11.04 18.93 -5.71
C GLY A 259 -11.60 19.68 -6.93
N GLY A 260 -12.21 18.94 -7.87
CA GLY A 260 -12.95 19.56 -8.99
C GLY A 260 -12.30 19.41 -10.37
N TYR A 261 -11.40 18.46 -10.53
CA TYR A 261 -10.96 18.03 -11.85
C TYR A 261 -11.86 16.96 -12.42
N TYR A 262 -12.07 16.99 -13.72
CA TYR A 262 -12.87 16.04 -14.50
C TYR A 262 -12.02 15.49 -15.64
N LEU A 263 -12.24 14.24 -15.97
CA LEU A 263 -11.61 13.56 -17.10
C LEU A 263 -12.69 13.13 -18.09
N GLU A 264 -12.52 13.44 -19.34
CA GLU A 264 -13.30 12.91 -20.44
C GLU A 264 -12.44 11.91 -21.21
N SER A 265 -12.92 10.68 -21.37
CA SER A 265 -12.32 9.68 -22.26
C SER A 265 -12.83 9.90 -23.67
N LYS A 266 -11.93 10.11 -24.62
CA LYS A 266 -12.28 10.32 -26.03
C LYS A 266 -12.28 9.01 -26.82
N GLU A 267 -11.18 8.29 -26.73
CA GLU A 267 -10.93 7.09 -27.49
C GLU A 267 -9.98 6.17 -26.71
N PHE A 268 -10.22 4.87 -26.79
CA PHE A 268 -9.32 3.84 -26.31
C PHE A 268 -8.68 3.12 -27.49
N THR A 269 -7.37 2.98 -27.50
CA THR A 269 -6.62 2.29 -28.55
C THR A 269 -5.86 1.12 -27.97
N LEU A 270 -6.06 -0.07 -28.54
CA LEU A 270 -5.31 -1.28 -28.22
C LEU A 270 -4.48 -1.69 -29.43
N GLU A 271 -3.17 -1.68 -29.28
CA GLU A 271 -2.23 -2.24 -30.28
C GLU A 271 -1.74 -3.60 -29.79
N THR A 272 -1.66 -4.55 -30.69
CA THR A 272 -1.20 -5.90 -30.37
C THR A 272 0.05 -6.24 -31.19
N TYR A 273 0.89 -7.12 -30.65
CA TYR A 273 2.02 -7.60 -31.41
C TYR A 273 1.57 -8.47 -32.59
N ASP A 274 2.06 -8.14 -33.79
CA ASP A 274 1.84 -8.98 -34.98
C ASP A 274 2.60 -10.31 -34.87
N LYS A 275 1.90 -11.40 -35.18
CA LYS A 275 2.44 -12.78 -35.14
C LYS A 275 3.69 -12.99 -36.00
N GLY A 276 3.99 -12.09 -36.92
CA GLY A 276 5.11 -12.21 -37.88
C GLY A 276 6.37 -11.46 -37.51
N GLN A 277 6.37 -10.53 -36.55
CA GLN A 277 7.54 -9.70 -36.23
C GLN A 277 8.23 -10.05 -34.91
N THR A 278 7.65 -10.92 -34.07
CA THR A 278 8.08 -11.14 -32.69
C THR A 278 8.29 -12.62 -32.31
N ASP A 279 8.37 -13.52 -33.30
CA ASP A 279 8.49 -14.97 -33.06
C ASP A 279 9.70 -15.40 -32.18
N GLU A 280 10.77 -14.61 -32.14
CA GLU A 280 11.95 -14.97 -31.35
C GLU A 280 11.82 -14.69 -29.85
N VAL A 281 11.00 -13.73 -29.42
CA VAL A 281 10.94 -13.29 -28.02
C VAL A 281 9.63 -13.65 -27.32
N PHE A 282 8.50 -13.59 -28.02
CA PHE A 282 7.16 -13.76 -27.44
C PHE A 282 6.35 -14.91 -28.06
N GLY A 283 6.91 -15.68 -28.99
CA GLY A 283 6.18 -16.75 -29.73
C GLY A 283 5.46 -17.73 -28.81
N GLU A 284 6.15 -18.25 -27.80
CA GLU A 284 5.54 -19.18 -26.81
C GLU A 284 4.44 -18.53 -25.95
N ALA A 285 4.56 -17.24 -25.66
CA ALA A 285 3.56 -16.52 -24.88
C ALA A 285 2.32 -16.22 -25.72
N ILE A 286 2.50 -15.85 -27.01
CA ILE A 286 1.41 -15.62 -27.96
C ILE A 286 0.65 -16.92 -28.25
N GLU A 287 1.35 -18.07 -28.34
CA GLU A 287 0.69 -19.37 -28.49
C GLU A 287 -0.18 -19.76 -27.28
N ARG A 288 0.23 -19.37 -26.05
CA ARG A 288 -0.51 -19.67 -24.82
C ARG A 288 -1.70 -18.74 -24.55
N VAL A 289 -1.57 -17.47 -24.85
CA VAL A 289 -2.52 -16.40 -24.43
C VAL A 289 -3.31 -15.84 -25.62
N GLY A 290 -2.87 -16.15 -26.86
CA GLY A 290 -3.50 -15.71 -28.11
C GLY A 290 -3.00 -14.38 -28.61
N THR A 291 -3.15 -13.29 -27.87
CA THR A 291 -2.72 -11.93 -28.30
C THR A 291 -2.08 -11.20 -27.14
N ILE A 292 -0.92 -10.60 -27.36
CA ILE A 292 -0.24 -9.78 -26.35
C ILE A 292 -0.36 -8.32 -26.79
N ALA A 293 -0.87 -7.47 -25.88
CA ALA A 293 -0.92 -6.04 -26.09
C ALA A 293 0.51 -5.48 -26.16
N SER A 294 0.84 -4.77 -27.23
CA SER A 294 2.07 -4.01 -27.39
C SER A 294 1.93 -2.62 -26.77
N ASN A 295 0.77 -2.01 -26.91
CA ASN A 295 0.39 -0.74 -26.31
C ASN A 295 -1.11 -0.72 -26.06
N TYR A 296 -1.54 -0.09 -24.98
CA TYR A 296 -2.90 0.33 -24.77
C TYR A 296 -2.90 1.73 -24.17
N GLN A 297 -3.73 2.58 -24.73
CA GLN A 297 -3.79 3.99 -24.36
C GLN A 297 -5.22 4.51 -24.32
N THR A 298 -5.42 5.56 -23.54
CA THR A 298 -6.68 6.30 -23.48
C THR A 298 -6.40 7.76 -23.81
N ASP A 299 -7.02 8.26 -24.87
CA ASP A 299 -6.99 9.67 -25.22
C ASP A 299 -7.99 10.42 -24.36
N VAL A 300 -7.52 11.41 -23.64
CA VAL A 300 -8.32 12.11 -22.62
C VAL A 300 -8.25 13.62 -22.75
N VAL A 301 -9.31 14.26 -22.25
CA VAL A 301 -9.33 15.70 -22.00
C VAL A 301 -9.53 15.94 -20.51
N LEU A 302 -8.60 16.66 -19.91
CA LEU A 302 -8.66 17.11 -18.52
C LEU A 302 -9.37 18.44 -18.44
N TYR A 303 -10.37 18.51 -17.59
CA TYR A 303 -11.11 19.73 -17.29
C TYR A 303 -10.97 20.12 -15.83
N LYS A 304 -11.17 21.40 -15.55
CA LYS A 304 -11.31 21.92 -14.18
C LYS A 304 -12.63 22.66 -14.04
N ASN A 305 -13.32 22.37 -12.94
CA ASN A 305 -14.53 23.08 -12.59
C ASN A 305 -14.20 24.50 -12.10
N PRO A 306 -14.93 25.55 -12.53
CA PRO A 306 -14.79 26.88 -11.96
C PRO A 306 -15.06 26.88 -10.45
N GLU A 307 -14.36 27.76 -9.69
CA GLU A 307 -14.39 27.80 -8.22
C GLU A 307 -15.79 27.94 -7.59
N ASN A 308 -16.80 28.37 -8.35
CA ASN A 308 -18.17 28.60 -7.87
C ASN A 308 -19.20 27.59 -8.42
N ALA A 309 -18.78 26.52 -9.09
CA ALA A 309 -19.72 25.55 -9.65
C ALA A 309 -20.09 24.48 -8.62
N LEU A 310 -21.31 23.98 -8.69
CA LEU A 310 -21.75 22.88 -7.84
C LEU A 310 -20.99 21.59 -8.18
N PRO A 311 -20.66 20.75 -7.19
CA PRO A 311 -20.10 19.43 -7.46
C PRO A 311 -21.02 18.64 -8.39
N GLY A 312 -20.46 18.11 -9.49
CA GLY A 312 -21.25 17.36 -10.49
C GLY A 312 -21.74 18.19 -11.68
N ASP A 313 -21.61 19.53 -11.66
CA ASP A 313 -21.96 20.35 -12.83
C ASP A 313 -20.86 20.21 -13.91
N THR A 314 -21.24 19.62 -15.04
CA THR A 314 -20.35 19.43 -16.21
C THR A 314 -20.54 20.48 -17.30
N LYS A 315 -21.50 21.42 -17.15
CA LYS A 315 -21.88 22.36 -18.23
C LYS A 315 -20.87 23.47 -18.49
N ASN A 316 -20.06 23.81 -17.47
CA ASN A 316 -19.13 24.95 -17.54
C ASN A 316 -17.66 24.56 -17.31
N LEU A 317 -17.30 23.34 -17.61
CA LEU A 317 -15.94 22.84 -17.44
C LEU A 317 -14.95 23.59 -18.35
N LYS A 318 -13.81 24.01 -17.78
CA LYS A 318 -12.71 24.61 -18.54
C LYS A 318 -11.69 23.54 -18.89
N GLU A 319 -11.39 23.42 -20.18
CA GLU A 319 -10.33 22.54 -20.67
C GLU A 319 -8.98 23.00 -20.11
N VAL A 320 -8.23 22.07 -19.54
CA VAL A 320 -6.89 22.28 -18.97
C VAL A 320 -5.83 21.69 -19.88
N LYS A 321 -6.03 20.44 -20.33
CA LYS A 321 -5.03 19.69 -21.09
C LYS A 321 -5.68 18.55 -21.87
N LYS A 322 -5.12 18.25 -23.06
CA LYS A 322 -5.38 17.01 -23.81
C LYS A 322 -4.11 16.17 -23.81
N GLU A 323 -4.24 14.90 -23.54
CA GLU A 323 -3.10 13.97 -23.50
C GLU A 323 -3.58 12.53 -23.73
N SER A 324 -2.66 11.68 -24.20
CA SER A 324 -2.86 10.24 -24.29
C SER A 324 -2.22 9.58 -23.08
N ILE A 325 -3.00 8.91 -22.27
CA ILE A 325 -2.48 8.14 -21.13
C ILE A 325 -2.06 6.76 -21.64
N GLN A 326 -0.77 6.46 -21.57
CA GLN A 326 -0.19 5.19 -21.97
C GLN A 326 0.41 4.46 -20.78
N VAL A 327 0.75 3.18 -20.96
CA VAL A 327 1.52 2.43 -19.97
C VAL A 327 2.84 3.14 -19.68
N ASN A 328 3.11 3.42 -18.40
CA ASN A 328 4.28 4.17 -17.92
C ASN A 328 4.37 5.65 -18.37
N GLN A 329 3.36 6.18 -19.04
CA GLN A 329 3.27 7.59 -19.42
C GLN A 329 1.97 8.19 -18.85
N PRO A 330 1.94 8.58 -17.57
CA PRO A 330 0.73 9.08 -16.94
C PRO A 330 0.45 10.53 -17.29
N LEU A 331 -0.84 10.89 -17.34
CA LEU A 331 -1.28 12.29 -17.31
C LEU A 331 -0.91 12.90 -15.94
N LYS A 332 -0.16 14.00 -15.94
CA LYS A 332 0.27 14.69 -14.71
C LYS A 332 -0.34 16.10 -14.62
N PHE A 333 -0.91 16.42 -13.45
CA PHE A 333 -1.46 17.73 -13.11
C PHE A 333 -1.55 17.91 -11.59
N ASP A 334 -1.31 19.10 -11.08
CA ASP A 334 -1.46 19.51 -9.67
C ASP A 334 -0.94 18.51 -8.63
N GLY A 335 0.20 17.86 -8.94
CA GLY A 335 0.81 16.82 -8.10
C GLY A 335 0.13 15.46 -8.17
N PHE A 336 -0.91 15.31 -9.00
CA PHE A 336 -1.52 14.03 -9.33
C PHE A 336 -0.89 13.44 -10.59
N ALA A 337 -0.94 12.10 -10.65
CA ALA A 337 -0.60 11.34 -11.84
C ALA A 337 -1.69 10.28 -12.08
N VAL A 338 -2.24 10.27 -13.30
CA VAL A 338 -3.26 9.30 -13.73
C VAL A 338 -2.59 8.29 -14.65
N TYR A 339 -2.58 7.04 -14.23
CA TYR A 339 -1.94 5.93 -14.95
C TYR A 339 -2.98 5.05 -15.62
N GLN A 340 -2.65 4.55 -16.81
CA GLN A 340 -3.37 3.45 -17.43
C GLN A 340 -3.09 2.16 -16.63
N MET A 341 -4.13 1.53 -16.08
CA MET A 341 -4.01 0.33 -15.27
C MET A 341 -4.53 -0.90 -16.00
N ASP A 342 -5.74 -0.81 -16.53
CA ASP A 342 -6.48 -1.93 -17.13
C ASP A 342 -7.45 -1.41 -18.18
N PHE A 343 -8.15 -2.32 -18.87
CA PHE A 343 -9.17 -1.98 -19.84
C PHE A 343 -10.21 -3.12 -19.97
N ARG A 344 -11.38 -2.79 -20.51
CA ARG A 344 -12.40 -3.76 -20.92
C ARG A 344 -12.85 -3.38 -22.29
N LEU A 345 -12.84 -4.35 -23.21
CA LEU A 345 -13.30 -4.18 -24.58
C LEU A 345 -14.77 -4.58 -24.68
N ASP A 346 -15.45 -3.97 -25.64
CA ASP A 346 -16.79 -4.37 -26.07
C ASP A 346 -17.84 -4.38 -24.93
N GLU A 347 -17.76 -3.45 -23.94
CA GLU A 347 -18.85 -3.31 -22.98
C GLU A 347 -20.12 -2.90 -23.71
N LEU A 348 -21.21 -3.62 -23.47
CA LEU A 348 -22.49 -3.35 -24.09
C LEU A 348 -22.96 -1.93 -23.71
N LYS A 349 -23.24 -1.11 -24.73
CA LYS A 349 -23.69 0.28 -24.57
C LYS A 349 -25.19 0.40 -24.80
N THR A 350 -25.64 -0.03 -25.98
CA THR A 350 -27.03 0.14 -26.42
C THR A 350 -27.51 -1.13 -27.07
N MET A 351 -28.68 -1.58 -26.70
CA MET A 351 -29.37 -2.69 -27.42
C MET A 351 -30.49 -2.12 -28.25
N ASN A 352 -30.48 -2.48 -29.54
CA ASN A 352 -31.47 -2.04 -30.49
C ASN A 352 -32.41 -3.21 -30.81
N PHE A 353 -33.69 -2.94 -30.74
CA PHE A 353 -34.76 -3.88 -31.01
C PHE A 353 -35.72 -3.31 -32.04
N ASN A 354 -36.51 -4.18 -32.64
CA ASN A 354 -37.63 -3.79 -33.48
C ASN A 354 -38.91 -4.42 -32.91
N LEU A 355 -39.93 -3.58 -32.73
CA LEU A 355 -41.26 -4.09 -32.32
C LEU A 355 -41.99 -4.59 -33.59
N ILE A 356 -42.33 -5.87 -33.63
CA ILE A 356 -42.96 -6.54 -34.75
C ILE A 356 -44.22 -7.27 -34.34
N ASN A 357 -45.26 -7.24 -35.22
CA ASN A 357 -46.39 -8.13 -35.13
C ASN A 357 -45.97 -9.55 -35.57
N LYS A 358 -46.25 -10.57 -34.76
CA LYS A 358 -45.81 -11.96 -35.02
C LYS A 358 -46.52 -12.62 -36.22
N GLN A 359 -47.74 -12.17 -36.54
CA GLN A 359 -48.56 -12.78 -37.63
C GLN A 359 -48.26 -12.14 -38.97
N THR A 360 -48.14 -10.79 -39.01
CA THR A 360 -47.93 -10.02 -40.25
C THR A 360 -46.50 -9.78 -40.58
N GLU A 361 -45.59 -9.96 -39.59
CA GLU A 361 -44.17 -9.57 -39.62
C GLU A 361 -43.97 -8.07 -39.88
N GLU A 362 -45.01 -7.24 -39.67
CA GLU A 362 -44.94 -5.82 -39.83
C GLU A 362 -44.18 -5.16 -38.70
N SER A 363 -43.28 -4.21 -39.04
CA SER A 363 -42.50 -3.45 -38.09
C SER A 363 -43.29 -2.22 -37.61
N LEU A 364 -43.48 -2.07 -36.31
CA LEU A 364 -44.11 -0.93 -35.69
C LEU A 364 -43.11 0.16 -35.23
N GLY A 365 -41.81 -0.13 -35.25
CA GLY A 365 -40.78 0.82 -34.92
C GLY A 365 -39.56 0.23 -34.18
N ASP A 366 -38.51 1.03 -34.14
CA ASP A 366 -37.24 0.64 -33.50
C ASP A 366 -37.18 1.20 -32.05
N VAL A 367 -36.75 0.35 -31.12
CA VAL A 367 -36.52 0.68 -29.70
C VAL A 367 -35.02 0.58 -29.42
N SER A 368 -34.41 1.68 -28.97
CA SER A 368 -33.02 1.75 -28.62
C SER A 368 -32.89 1.95 -27.14
N ILE A 369 -32.39 0.93 -26.42
CA ILE A 369 -32.25 0.92 -24.96
C ILE A 369 -30.80 1.17 -24.60
N ASP A 370 -30.52 2.32 -23.98
CA ASP A 370 -29.22 2.58 -23.35
C ASP A 370 -29.11 1.72 -22.07
N LEU A 371 -28.04 0.94 -21.95
CA LEU A 371 -27.89 -0.03 -20.85
C LEU A 371 -27.32 0.58 -19.56
N ILE A 372 -26.90 1.83 -19.60
CA ILE A 372 -26.42 2.54 -18.39
C ILE A 372 -27.51 3.44 -17.81
N ASP A 373 -28.28 4.09 -18.69
CA ASP A 373 -29.38 4.99 -18.29
C ASP A 373 -30.63 4.68 -19.14
N PRO A 374 -31.27 3.51 -18.92
CA PRO A 374 -32.46 3.14 -19.68
C PRO A 374 -33.65 4.02 -19.32
N LYS A 375 -34.39 4.45 -20.36
CA LYS A 375 -35.65 5.18 -20.17
C LYS A 375 -36.76 4.23 -19.73
N ASN A 376 -37.69 4.74 -18.95
CA ASN A 376 -38.86 3.94 -18.53
C ASN A 376 -39.88 3.72 -19.66
N GLN A 377 -39.86 4.56 -20.70
CA GLN A 377 -40.78 4.49 -21.81
C GLN A 377 -40.15 4.94 -23.15
N TYR A 378 -40.47 4.22 -24.20
CA TYR A 378 -40.03 4.47 -25.56
C TYR A 378 -41.28 4.63 -26.45
N ASP A 379 -41.54 5.84 -26.93
CA ASP A 379 -42.66 6.19 -27.79
C ASP A 379 -42.27 5.93 -29.25
N LEU A 380 -43.07 5.14 -29.95
CA LEU A 380 -42.88 4.80 -31.36
C LEU A 380 -43.87 5.54 -32.29
N GLY A 381 -44.74 6.39 -31.73
CA GLY A 381 -45.76 7.11 -32.49
C GLY A 381 -47.03 6.31 -32.68
N GLU A 382 -48.08 6.95 -33.23
CA GLU A 382 -49.36 6.35 -33.57
C GLU A 382 -50.03 5.54 -32.43
N GLY A 383 -49.76 5.93 -31.18
CA GLY A 383 -50.31 5.23 -30.01
C GLY A 383 -49.57 3.95 -29.64
N THR A 384 -48.43 3.71 -30.25
CA THR A 384 -47.54 2.57 -29.98
C THR A 384 -46.40 2.99 -29.05
N SER A 385 -46.15 2.25 -27.95
CA SER A 385 -45.04 2.47 -27.04
C SER A 385 -44.57 1.19 -26.38
N VAL A 386 -43.33 1.23 -25.90
CA VAL A 386 -42.73 0.17 -25.10
C VAL A 386 -42.36 0.76 -23.74
N GLU A 387 -42.94 0.20 -22.69
CA GLU A 387 -42.61 0.54 -21.30
C GLU A 387 -41.62 -0.46 -20.71
N LEU A 388 -40.59 0.03 -20.04
CA LEU A 388 -39.63 -0.78 -19.31
C LEU A 388 -40.11 -0.95 -17.87
N LEU A 389 -40.60 -2.14 -17.55
CA LEU A 389 -41.09 -2.48 -16.20
C LEU A 389 -39.97 -2.97 -15.27
N GLY A 390 -38.88 -3.52 -15.85
CA GLY A 390 -37.73 -3.99 -15.11
C GLY A 390 -36.49 -4.13 -15.99
N TYR A 391 -35.33 -3.84 -15.43
CA TYR A 391 -34.04 -4.00 -16.09
C TYR A 391 -33.07 -4.77 -15.20
N TYR A 392 -32.47 -5.80 -15.75
CA TYR A 392 -31.55 -6.73 -15.08
C TYR A 392 -30.22 -6.76 -15.85
N PRO A 393 -29.25 -5.90 -15.48
CA PRO A 393 -28.02 -5.71 -16.28
C PRO A 393 -27.18 -6.98 -16.49
N ASP A 394 -27.13 -7.83 -15.48
CA ASP A 394 -26.35 -9.08 -15.51
C ASP A 394 -27.23 -10.24 -15.03
N PHE A 395 -28.27 -10.51 -15.83
CA PHE A 395 -29.28 -11.52 -15.51
C PHE A 395 -28.66 -12.89 -15.24
N SER A 396 -29.00 -13.47 -14.08
CA SER A 396 -28.47 -14.75 -13.61
C SER A 396 -29.45 -15.91 -13.61
N GLY A 397 -30.73 -15.62 -13.82
CA GLY A 397 -31.80 -16.59 -13.74
C GLY A 397 -32.96 -16.08 -12.87
N PHE A 398 -33.89 -16.99 -12.59
CA PHE A 398 -35.04 -16.70 -11.75
C PHE A 398 -34.86 -17.37 -10.38
N GLU A 399 -35.15 -16.63 -9.32
CA GLU A 399 -35.24 -17.14 -7.95
C GLU A 399 -36.65 -16.85 -7.41
N ASN A 400 -37.35 -17.87 -6.98
CA ASN A 400 -38.75 -17.78 -6.54
C ASN A 400 -39.71 -17.11 -7.57
N GLY A 401 -39.37 -17.21 -8.86
CA GLY A 401 -40.16 -16.59 -9.96
C GLY A 401 -39.76 -15.14 -10.25
N GLU A 402 -38.83 -14.55 -9.53
CA GLU A 402 -38.33 -13.20 -9.77
C GLU A 402 -36.96 -13.22 -10.47
N PRO A 403 -36.75 -12.39 -11.51
CA PRO A 403 -35.47 -12.30 -12.19
C PRO A 403 -34.39 -11.72 -11.26
N GLN A 404 -33.19 -12.30 -11.29
CA GLN A 404 -32.04 -11.89 -10.50
C GLN A 404 -30.93 -11.32 -11.35
N THR A 405 -30.15 -10.37 -10.81
CA THR A 405 -28.95 -9.81 -11.44
C THR A 405 -27.72 -10.00 -10.54
N LYS A 406 -26.59 -10.37 -11.14
CA LYS A 406 -25.31 -10.61 -10.40
C LYS A 406 -24.56 -9.32 -10.13
N SER A 407 -24.63 -8.36 -11.05
CA SER A 407 -23.86 -7.13 -10.99
C SER A 407 -24.61 -5.98 -11.68
N PRO A 408 -24.23 -4.71 -11.40
CA PRO A 408 -24.79 -3.55 -12.11
C PRO A 408 -24.21 -3.37 -13.53
N LEU A 409 -23.26 -4.21 -13.95
CA LEU A 409 -22.64 -4.13 -15.27
C LEU A 409 -23.50 -4.85 -16.32
N PRO A 410 -23.65 -4.31 -17.54
CA PRO A 410 -24.49 -4.88 -18.58
C PRO A 410 -23.82 -6.07 -19.30
N ASN A 411 -23.45 -7.12 -18.53
CA ASN A 411 -22.79 -8.31 -19.09
C ASN A 411 -23.77 -9.28 -19.73
N ASN A 412 -24.98 -9.38 -19.20
CA ASN A 412 -26.03 -10.27 -19.69
C ASN A 412 -27.41 -9.60 -19.49
N PRO A 413 -27.71 -8.51 -20.19
CA PRO A 413 -28.91 -7.72 -19.95
C PRO A 413 -30.19 -8.47 -20.26
N ALA A 414 -31.18 -8.27 -19.39
CA ALA A 414 -32.54 -8.71 -19.58
C ALA A 414 -33.54 -7.66 -19.19
N PHE A 415 -34.70 -7.68 -19.83
CA PHE A 415 -35.72 -6.65 -19.71
C PHE A 415 -37.08 -7.28 -19.46
N LEU A 416 -37.82 -6.71 -18.50
CA LEU A 416 -39.25 -6.94 -18.41
C LEU A 416 -39.91 -5.71 -19.02
N ILE A 417 -40.64 -5.94 -20.14
CA ILE A 417 -41.23 -4.87 -20.95
C ILE A 417 -42.75 -5.05 -21.07
N LYS A 418 -43.43 -3.94 -21.33
CA LYS A 418 -44.84 -3.90 -21.69
C LYS A 418 -44.96 -3.20 -23.04
N MET A 419 -45.53 -3.88 -24.00
CA MET A 419 -45.75 -3.41 -25.36
C MET A 419 -47.20 -2.93 -25.47
N ILE A 420 -47.43 -1.68 -25.79
CA ILE A 420 -48.74 -1.05 -25.92
C ILE A 420 -48.91 -0.64 -27.36
N THR A 421 -50.01 -1.09 -27.97
CA THR A 421 -50.39 -0.74 -29.35
C THR A 421 -51.86 -0.32 -29.41
N PRO A 422 -52.33 0.33 -30.48
CA PRO A 422 -53.73 0.66 -30.64
C PRO A 422 -54.66 -0.58 -30.56
N ASP A 423 -54.17 -1.76 -31.00
CA ASP A 423 -54.92 -3.01 -30.98
C ASP A 423 -54.91 -3.68 -29.61
N THR A 424 -53.84 -3.43 -28.82
CA THR A 424 -53.70 -3.95 -27.46
C THR A 424 -53.44 -2.82 -26.44
N PRO A 425 -54.46 -1.98 -26.15
CA PRO A 425 -54.29 -0.82 -25.27
C PRO A 425 -54.01 -1.16 -23.79
N GLU A 426 -54.39 -2.34 -23.34
CA GLU A 426 -54.00 -2.90 -22.04
C GLU A 426 -52.53 -3.25 -21.95
N GLY A 427 -51.88 -3.44 -23.11
CA GLY A 427 -50.48 -3.81 -23.31
C GLY A 427 -50.18 -5.26 -23.00
N GLU A 428 -49.17 -5.79 -23.70
CA GLU A 428 -48.66 -7.16 -23.57
C GLU A 428 -47.31 -7.18 -22.86
N THR A 429 -47.15 -8.05 -21.87
CA THR A 429 -45.90 -8.15 -21.11
C THR A 429 -45.00 -9.26 -21.63
N SER A 430 -43.73 -8.95 -21.81
CA SER A 430 -42.69 -9.90 -22.22
C SER A 430 -41.43 -9.74 -21.40
N PHE A 431 -40.79 -10.86 -21.07
CA PHE A 431 -39.43 -10.89 -20.53
C PHE A 431 -38.45 -11.22 -21.63
N VAL A 432 -37.53 -10.32 -21.95
CA VAL A 432 -36.58 -10.43 -23.07
C VAL A 432 -35.14 -10.48 -22.51
N ALA A 433 -34.45 -11.58 -22.76
CA ALA A 433 -33.03 -11.74 -22.47
C ALA A 433 -32.27 -12.17 -23.74
N ILE A 434 -30.94 -12.09 -23.75
CA ILE A 434 -30.11 -12.35 -24.94
C ILE A 434 -30.40 -13.70 -25.59
N LYS A 435 -30.74 -14.74 -24.81
CA LYS A 435 -30.98 -16.12 -25.30
C LYS A 435 -32.37 -16.62 -25.00
N GLN A 436 -33.25 -15.83 -24.42
CA GLN A 436 -34.54 -16.29 -23.93
C GLN A 436 -35.56 -15.18 -23.95
N THR A 437 -36.75 -15.47 -24.51
CA THR A 437 -37.95 -14.64 -24.39
C THR A 437 -39.01 -15.43 -23.65
N VAL A 438 -39.66 -14.85 -22.66
CA VAL A 438 -40.72 -15.48 -21.88
C VAL A 438 -41.92 -14.55 -21.87
N GLU A 439 -43.10 -15.08 -22.16
CA GLU A 439 -44.37 -14.37 -22.17
C GLU A 439 -45.17 -14.79 -20.93
N PRO A 440 -45.08 -14.05 -19.82
CA PRO A 440 -45.58 -14.52 -18.52
C PRO A 440 -47.13 -14.53 -18.42
N LEU A 441 -47.81 -13.78 -19.28
CA LEU A 441 -49.27 -13.64 -19.26
C LEU A 441 -50.01 -14.39 -20.43
N GLY A 442 -49.28 -15.18 -21.19
CA GLY A 442 -49.80 -15.94 -22.36
C GLY A 442 -49.09 -15.55 -23.65
N GLU A 443 -49.56 -16.11 -24.78
CA GLU A 443 -49.00 -15.78 -26.10
C GLU A 443 -49.34 -14.34 -26.47
N ASN A 444 -48.31 -13.53 -26.74
CA ASN A 444 -48.44 -12.16 -27.21
C ASN A 444 -48.62 -12.10 -28.74
N GLU A 445 -49.33 -11.10 -29.23
CA GLU A 445 -49.41 -10.78 -30.66
C GLU A 445 -48.16 -10.07 -31.17
N TYR A 446 -47.49 -9.34 -30.31
CA TYR A 446 -46.29 -8.57 -30.62
C TYR A 446 -45.05 -9.19 -29.96
N LYS A 447 -43.90 -8.94 -30.55
CA LYS A 447 -42.57 -9.30 -29.97
C LYS A 447 -41.55 -8.19 -30.18
N LEU A 448 -40.64 -8.04 -29.21
CA LEU A 448 -39.48 -7.22 -29.36
C LEU A 448 -38.32 -8.06 -29.93
N ALA A 449 -38.07 -7.90 -31.24
CA ALA A 449 -37.03 -8.65 -31.94
C ALA A 449 -35.68 -7.93 -31.81
N PHE A 450 -34.64 -8.66 -31.42
CA PHE A 450 -33.29 -8.14 -31.38
C PHE A 450 -32.79 -7.76 -32.78
N LYS A 451 -32.18 -6.56 -32.90
CA LYS A 451 -31.65 -6.04 -34.16
C LYS A 451 -30.13 -6.02 -34.17
N ASN A 452 -29.54 -5.26 -33.27
CA ASN A 452 -28.10 -5.19 -33.08
C ASN A 452 -27.76 -4.62 -31.70
N VAL A 453 -26.46 -4.60 -31.38
CA VAL A 453 -25.92 -4.03 -30.17
C VAL A 453 -24.78 -3.07 -30.54
N GLU A 454 -24.68 -1.96 -29.80
CA GLU A 454 -23.51 -1.09 -29.82
C GLU A 454 -22.68 -1.37 -28.58
N THR A 455 -21.38 -1.40 -28.78
CA THR A 455 -20.40 -1.59 -27.71
C THR A 455 -19.52 -0.34 -27.58
N ARG A 456 -18.80 -0.26 -26.47
CA ARG A 456 -17.78 0.77 -26.22
C ARG A 456 -16.68 0.20 -25.34
N ASP A 457 -15.52 0.78 -25.44
CA ASP A 457 -14.40 0.39 -24.61
C ASP A 457 -14.36 1.16 -23.29
N VAL A 458 -13.78 0.55 -22.28
CA VAL A 458 -13.70 1.09 -20.90
C VAL A 458 -12.27 1.06 -20.43
N SER A 459 -11.77 2.19 -20.00
CA SER A 459 -10.42 2.33 -19.47
C SER A 459 -10.43 2.28 -17.93
N GLY A 460 -9.56 1.45 -17.38
CA GLY A 460 -9.25 1.42 -15.96
C GLY A 460 -8.04 2.30 -15.66
N LEU A 461 -8.24 3.34 -14.87
CA LEU A 461 -7.23 4.34 -14.55
C LEU A 461 -6.95 4.34 -13.05
N THR A 462 -5.67 4.52 -12.68
CA THR A 462 -5.27 4.73 -11.28
C THR A 462 -4.82 6.17 -11.08
N ILE A 463 -5.44 6.85 -10.13
CA ILE A 463 -5.14 8.22 -9.74
C ILE A 463 -4.22 8.20 -8.54
N ARG A 464 -3.01 8.73 -8.67
CA ARG A 464 -2.01 8.77 -7.60
C ARG A 464 -1.56 10.18 -7.28
N LYS A 465 -1.41 10.44 -5.99
CA LYS A 465 -0.67 11.57 -5.45
C LYS A 465 0.14 11.09 -4.26
N ASP A 466 1.45 11.28 -4.30
CA ASP A 466 2.35 10.87 -3.23
C ASP A 466 3.27 12.03 -2.84
N LYS A 467 3.07 12.58 -1.65
CA LYS A 467 3.92 13.64 -1.07
C LYS A 467 5.01 13.08 -0.14
N THR A 468 5.13 11.77 -0.05
CA THR A 468 6.07 11.09 0.86
C THR A 468 7.35 10.61 0.17
N LEU A 469 7.42 10.77 -1.15
CA LEU A 469 8.59 10.44 -1.97
C LEU A 469 9.59 11.60 -2.05
#